data_6626738e9c9f70f4fc01b100da9c27e2
#
_entry.id   6626738e9c9f70f4fc01b100da9c27e2
#
_cell.length_a   1.000
_cell.length_b   1.000
_cell.length_c   1.000
_cell.angle_alpha   90.00
_cell.angle_beta   90.00
_cell.angle_gamma   90.00
#
_symmetry.space_group_name_H-M   'P 1'
#
loop_
_entity.id
_entity.type
_entity.pdbx_description
1 polymer ?
#
loop_
_entity_poly.entity_id
_entity_poly.type
_entity_poly.pdbx_seq_one_letter_code
_entity_poly.pdbx_strand_id
1 'polypeptide(L)'
;MAKLSEVEEMLEKAEADEEKKKIITGHKNKREDEAKSGWKVVLEYVRVIAIGALIAFLLCKFVIINAVIPTRSMVSTINVGDRLIGLRIPYYFTDPKRGDVVIFKAPEATGEDAGQLYIKRVIGLPGETIVIKDGIAYLENEDGRIEIDNHDWWNEEPNADGKEKTIVLGDNEYFMMGDNRNHSSDSRVWGPVTRKAILAKAWLRYYKGFKIIK
;
A
#
# COMPACT_ATOMS: atom_id res chain seq x y z
N MET A 1 -86.94 -15.76 -33.18
CA MET A 1 -85.66 -16.45 -33.48
C MET A 1 -84.51 -15.47 -33.69
N ALA A 2 -84.65 -14.35 -34.38
CA ALA A 2 -83.55 -13.38 -34.63
C ALA A 2 -82.94 -12.76 -33.39
N LYS A 3 -83.73 -12.48 -32.33
CA LYS A 3 -83.20 -11.89 -31.08
C LYS A 3 -82.29 -12.83 -30.22
N LEU A 4 -82.50 -14.16 -30.35
CA LEU A 4 -81.66 -15.12 -29.63
C LEU A 4 -80.24 -15.22 -30.23
N SER A 5 -80.15 -15.20 -31.58
CA SER A 5 -78.87 -15.26 -32.28
C SER A 5 -78.03 -14.02 -32.08
N GLU A 6 -78.62 -12.83 -31.94
CA GLU A 6 -77.87 -11.59 -31.58
C GLU A 6 -77.28 -11.62 -30.14
N VAL A 7 -77.99 -12.22 -29.19
CA VAL A 7 -77.55 -12.36 -27.82
C VAL A 7 -76.40 -13.38 -27.70
N GLU A 8 -76.47 -14.49 -28.46
CA GLU A 8 -75.44 -15.49 -28.54
C GLU A 8 -74.13 -14.90 -29.13
N GLU A 9 -74.25 -14.13 -30.21
CA GLU A 9 -73.09 -13.46 -30.83
C GLU A 9 -72.44 -12.40 -29.90
N MET A 10 -73.27 -11.68 -29.14
CA MET A 10 -72.74 -10.72 -28.12
C MET A 10 -72.01 -11.41 -26.93
N LEU A 11 -72.58 -12.59 -26.52
CA LEU A 11 -71.92 -13.38 -25.45
C LEU A 11 -70.57 -13.97 -25.91
N GLU A 12 -70.54 -14.52 -27.11
CA GLU A 12 -69.32 -15.07 -27.70
C GLU A 12 -68.22 -13.99 -27.86
N LYS A 13 -68.61 -12.79 -28.29
CA LYS A 13 -67.73 -11.62 -28.37
C LYS A 13 -67.25 -11.16 -27.00
N ALA A 14 -68.10 -11.16 -25.99
CA ALA A 14 -67.75 -10.78 -24.64
C ALA A 14 -66.71 -11.79 -23.98
N GLU A 15 -66.99 -13.11 -24.24
CA GLU A 15 -66.05 -14.15 -23.78
C GLU A 15 -64.72 -14.08 -24.50
N ALA A 16 -64.69 -13.85 -25.82
CA ALA A 16 -63.43 -13.66 -26.56
C ALA A 16 -62.66 -12.41 -26.13
N ASP A 17 -63.36 -11.33 -25.78
CA ASP A 17 -62.71 -10.11 -25.27
C ASP A 17 -62.16 -10.29 -23.81
N GLU A 18 -62.85 -11.08 -22.97
CA GLU A 18 -62.35 -11.45 -21.64
C GLU A 18 -61.09 -12.36 -21.72
N GLU A 19 -61.11 -13.32 -22.62
CA GLU A 19 -59.99 -14.21 -22.85
C GLU A 19 -58.76 -13.45 -23.38
N LYS A 20 -58.97 -12.56 -24.36
CA LYS A 20 -57.90 -11.65 -24.83
C LYS A 20 -57.32 -10.77 -23.69
N LYS A 21 -58.19 -10.23 -22.86
CA LYS A 21 -57.76 -9.44 -21.68
C LYS A 21 -56.93 -10.26 -20.70
N LYS A 22 -57.31 -11.51 -20.43
CA LYS A 22 -56.55 -12.43 -19.56
C LYS A 22 -55.16 -12.75 -20.13
N ILE A 23 -55.08 -13.00 -21.45
CA ILE A 23 -53.81 -13.28 -22.15
C ILE A 23 -52.87 -12.06 -22.09
N ILE A 24 -53.41 -10.86 -22.40
CA ILE A 24 -52.61 -9.61 -22.36
C ILE A 24 -52.10 -9.31 -20.95
N THR A 25 -52.92 -9.47 -19.93
CA THR A 25 -52.57 -9.23 -18.54
C THR A 25 -51.54 -10.26 -18.05
N GLY A 26 -51.70 -11.53 -18.44
CA GLY A 26 -50.70 -12.58 -18.14
C GLY A 26 -49.36 -12.32 -18.77
N HIS A 27 -49.32 -11.86 -20.03
CA HIS A 27 -48.05 -11.49 -20.68
C HIS A 27 -47.41 -10.25 -20.09
N LYS A 28 -48.19 -9.25 -19.65
CA LYS A 28 -47.67 -8.06 -18.98
C LYS A 28 -47.03 -8.39 -17.62
N ASN A 29 -47.73 -9.18 -16.81
CA ASN A 29 -47.24 -9.61 -15.51
C ASN A 29 -45.93 -10.45 -15.63
N LYS A 30 -45.91 -11.37 -16.61
CA LYS A 30 -44.69 -12.17 -16.85
C LYS A 30 -43.50 -11.32 -17.26
N ARG A 31 -43.67 -10.31 -18.11
CA ARG A 31 -42.60 -9.37 -18.50
C ARG A 31 -42.13 -8.51 -17.33
N GLU A 32 -43.02 -8.07 -16.45
CA GLU A 32 -42.70 -7.32 -15.26
C GLU A 32 -41.89 -8.17 -14.24
N ASP A 33 -42.26 -9.45 -14.11
CA ASP A 33 -41.54 -10.37 -13.21
C ASP A 33 -40.16 -10.77 -13.76
N GLU A 34 -40.05 -10.97 -15.08
CA GLU A 34 -38.77 -11.21 -15.75
C GLU A 34 -37.86 -9.98 -15.65
N ALA A 35 -38.38 -8.76 -15.80
CA ALA A 35 -37.63 -7.52 -15.63
C ALA A 35 -37.19 -7.32 -14.19
N LYS A 36 -38.05 -7.59 -13.20
CA LYS A 36 -37.72 -7.55 -11.78
C LYS A 36 -36.65 -8.59 -11.39
N SER A 37 -36.70 -9.78 -12.01
CA SER A 37 -35.69 -10.82 -11.83
C SER A 37 -34.33 -10.39 -12.41
N GLY A 38 -34.31 -9.84 -13.62
CA GLY A 38 -33.11 -9.31 -14.26
C GLY A 38 -32.46 -8.19 -13.45
N TRP A 39 -33.26 -7.26 -12.91
CA TRP A 39 -32.75 -6.16 -12.07
C TRP A 39 -32.15 -6.65 -10.76
N LYS A 40 -32.70 -7.65 -10.12
CA LYS A 40 -32.11 -8.28 -8.92
C LYS A 40 -30.74 -8.87 -9.20
N VAL A 41 -30.57 -9.56 -10.31
CA VAL A 41 -29.30 -10.11 -10.76
C VAL A 41 -28.28 -8.99 -10.99
N VAL A 42 -28.65 -7.91 -11.67
CA VAL A 42 -27.77 -6.74 -11.87
C VAL A 42 -27.35 -6.14 -10.53
N LEU A 43 -28.30 -5.95 -9.60
CA LEU A 43 -28.00 -5.44 -8.26
C LEU A 43 -27.02 -6.33 -7.49
N GLU A 44 -27.12 -7.63 -7.63
CA GLU A 44 -26.22 -8.60 -6.98
C GLU A 44 -24.81 -8.47 -7.53
N TYR A 45 -24.63 -8.36 -8.84
CA TYR A 45 -23.31 -8.09 -9.44
C TYR A 45 -22.73 -6.73 -9.02
N VAL A 46 -23.54 -5.68 -9.02
CA VAL A 46 -23.13 -4.35 -8.56
C VAL A 46 -22.66 -4.40 -7.09
N ARG A 47 -23.41 -5.12 -6.25
CA ARG A 47 -23.02 -5.31 -4.83
C ARG A 47 -21.69 -6.03 -4.69
N VAL A 48 -21.46 -7.12 -5.42
CA VAL A 48 -20.21 -7.88 -5.40
C VAL A 48 -19.04 -7.00 -5.85
N ILE A 49 -19.20 -6.27 -6.94
CA ILE A 49 -18.19 -5.34 -7.45
C ILE A 49 -17.89 -4.23 -6.41
N ALA A 50 -18.93 -3.66 -5.80
CA ALA A 50 -18.78 -2.61 -4.80
C ALA A 50 -18.01 -3.12 -3.54
N ILE A 51 -18.33 -4.33 -3.08
CA ILE A 51 -17.61 -4.97 -1.97
C ILE A 51 -16.16 -5.23 -2.35
N GLY A 52 -15.90 -5.77 -3.53
CA GLY A 52 -14.54 -6.00 -4.04
C GLY A 52 -13.73 -4.71 -4.14
N ALA A 53 -14.32 -3.64 -4.67
CA ALA A 53 -13.72 -2.32 -4.76
C ALA A 53 -13.42 -1.72 -3.37
N LEU A 54 -14.34 -1.88 -2.41
CA LEU A 54 -14.14 -1.45 -1.04
C LEU A 54 -12.99 -2.20 -0.36
N ILE A 55 -12.93 -3.51 -0.51
CA ILE A 55 -11.84 -4.33 0.04
C ILE A 55 -10.50 -3.90 -0.58
N ALA A 56 -10.43 -3.75 -1.90
CA ALA A 56 -9.23 -3.30 -2.59
C ALA A 56 -8.78 -1.91 -2.10
N PHE A 57 -9.73 -0.98 -1.94
CA PHE A 57 -9.45 0.35 -1.40
C PHE A 57 -8.89 0.30 0.03
N LEU A 58 -9.49 -0.52 0.91
CA LEU A 58 -9.01 -0.69 2.29
C LEU A 58 -7.61 -1.31 2.32
N LEU A 59 -7.35 -2.33 1.50
CA LEU A 59 -6.01 -2.93 1.37
C LEU A 59 -4.98 -1.89 0.91
N CYS A 60 -5.27 -1.13 -0.14
CA CYS A 60 -4.36 -0.10 -0.64
C CYS A 60 -4.13 1.02 0.38
N LYS A 61 -5.12 1.36 1.20
CA LYS A 61 -5.01 2.45 2.17
C LYS A 61 -4.30 2.04 3.47
N PHE A 62 -4.60 0.86 3.99
CA PHE A 62 -4.18 0.46 5.35
C PHE A 62 -3.10 -0.63 5.38
N VAL A 63 -2.95 -1.40 4.32
CA VAL A 63 -2.07 -2.59 4.31
C VAL A 63 -0.78 -2.33 3.55
N ILE A 64 -0.86 -1.70 2.37
CA ILE A 64 0.27 -1.58 1.46
C ILE A 64 0.61 -0.13 1.13
N ILE A 65 1.90 0.10 0.81
CA ILE A 65 2.39 1.28 0.10
C ILE A 65 3.04 0.81 -1.19
N ASN A 66 2.60 1.38 -2.31
CA ASN A 66 3.27 1.19 -3.58
C ASN A 66 4.22 2.38 -3.81
N ALA A 67 5.50 2.09 -4.05
CA ALA A 67 6.52 3.10 -4.25
C ALA A 67 7.33 2.85 -5.53
N VAL A 68 7.66 3.92 -6.22
CA VAL A 68 8.60 3.96 -7.35
C VAL A 68 9.88 4.62 -6.86
N ILE A 69 11.04 4.08 -7.22
CA ILE A 69 12.34 4.53 -6.75
C ILE A 69 12.97 5.52 -7.75
N PRO A 70 13.03 6.81 -7.43
CA PRO A 70 13.62 7.81 -8.32
C PRO A 70 15.12 8.01 -8.13
N THR A 71 15.70 7.58 -6.98
CA THR A 71 17.05 7.91 -6.56
C THR A 71 17.96 6.69 -6.43
N ARG A 72 19.29 6.93 -6.41
CA ARG A 72 20.30 5.89 -6.33
C ARG A 72 20.71 5.52 -4.89
N SER A 73 20.11 6.12 -3.87
CA SER A 73 20.56 6.00 -2.48
C SER A 73 20.49 4.60 -1.88
N MET A 74 19.76 3.69 -2.48
CA MET A 74 19.59 2.30 -2.04
C MET A 74 20.13 1.26 -3.06
N VAL A 75 20.89 1.69 -4.06
CA VAL A 75 21.64 0.80 -4.97
C VAL A 75 22.70 0.07 -4.13
N SER A 76 22.69 -1.09 -4.21
CA SER A 76 22.64 -2.42 -4.59
C SER A 76 21.33 -3.18 -4.21
N THR A 77 20.68 -2.79 -3.15
CA THR A 77 19.47 -3.48 -2.66
C THR A 77 18.28 -3.17 -3.57
N ILE A 78 18.11 -1.87 -3.92
CA ILE A 78 17.01 -1.33 -4.72
C ILE A 78 17.58 -0.36 -5.75
N ASN A 79 17.21 -0.56 -7.02
CA ASN A 79 17.72 0.25 -8.14
C ASN A 79 16.74 1.33 -8.58
N VAL A 80 17.25 2.34 -9.28
CA VAL A 80 16.43 3.39 -9.90
C VAL A 80 15.42 2.77 -10.88
N GLY A 81 14.17 3.21 -10.78
CA GLY A 81 13.06 2.72 -11.59
C GLY A 81 12.41 1.43 -11.05
N ASP A 82 12.94 0.83 -9.99
CA ASP A 82 12.28 -0.30 -9.32
C ASP A 82 10.94 0.13 -8.74
N ARG A 83 9.99 -0.80 -8.71
CA ARG A 83 8.70 -0.64 -8.06
C ARG A 83 8.59 -1.65 -6.94
N LEU A 84 8.19 -1.18 -5.77
CA LEU A 84 8.09 -2.02 -4.59
C LEU A 84 6.76 -1.85 -3.85
N ILE A 85 6.46 -2.91 -3.13
CA ILE A 85 5.38 -2.95 -2.15
C ILE A 85 6.00 -2.90 -0.76
N GLY A 86 5.59 -1.91 0.02
CA GLY A 86 5.82 -1.84 1.44
C GLY A 86 4.59 -2.30 2.22
N LEU A 87 4.79 -3.03 3.31
CA LEU A 87 3.76 -3.50 4.21
C LEU A 87 3.67 -2.60 5.44
N ARG A 88 2.47 -2.06 5.72
CA ARG A 88 2.19 -1.27 6.94
C ARG A 88 1.93 -2.15 8.15
N ILE A 89 1.32 -3.32 7.93
CA ILE A 89 0.85 -4.22 8.98
C ILE A 89 1.93 -4.55 10.02
N PRO A 90 3.18 -4.89 9.67
CA PRO A 90 4.19 -5.21 10.67
C PRO A 90 4.33 -4.10 11.71
N TYR A 91 4.31 -2.84 11.29
CA TYR A 91 4.55 -1.68 12.14
C TYR A 91 3.32 -1.15 12.90
N TYR A 92 2.17 -1.82 12.76
CA TYR A 92 1.05 -1.64 13.68
C TYR A 92 1.22 -2.45 14.98
N PHE A 93 2.02 -3.51 14.94
CA PHE A 93 2.17 -4.45 16.06
C PHE A 93 3.60 -4.56 16.59
N THR A 94 4.59 -4.16 15.80
CA THR A 94 6.01 -4.25 16.16
C THR A 94 6.73 -2.98 15.78
N ASP A 95 7.89 -2.76 16.41
CA ASP A 95 8.78 -1.68 16.05
C ASP A 95 9.75 -2.09 14.94
N PRO A 96 10.23 -1.11 14.15
CA PRO A 96 11.31 -1.34 13.18
C PRO A 96 12.56 -1.90 13.86
N LYS A 97 13.19 -2.86 13.19
CA LYS A 97 14.42 -3.52 13.66
C LYS A 97 15.62 -3.00 12.87
N ARG A 98 16.80 -3.09 13.47
CA ARG A 98 18.05 -2.83 12.75
C ARG A 98 18.15 -3.73 11.52
N GLY A 99 18.54 -3.14 10.40
CA GLY A 99 18.58 -3.81 9.10
C GLY A 99 17.29 -3.74 8.29
N ASP A 100 16.14 -3.40 8.88
CA ASP A 100 14.90 -3.23 8.11
C ASP A 100 15.04 -2.10 7.09
N VAL A 101 14.65 -2.36 5.85
CA VAL A 101 14.46 -1.31 4.85
C VAL A 101 13.05 -0.76 5.01
N VAL A 102 12.94 0.54 5.27
CA VAL A 102 11.67 1.18 5.63
C VAL A 102 11.28 2.30 4.69
N ILE A 103 9.97 2.48 4.54
CA ILE A 103 9.36 3.62 3.85
C ILE A 103 8.85 4.57 4.94
N PHE A 104 9.28 5.82 4.89
CA PHE A 104 8.96 6.83 5.89
C PHE A 104 8.77 8.22 5.26
N LYS A 105 8.18 9.13 6.02
CA LYS A 105 8.08 10.54 5.64
C LYS A 105 9.40 11.25 5.97
N ALA A 106 9.97 11.91 4.99
CA ALA A 106 11.18 12.71 5.17
C ALA A 106 10.97 13.77 6.25
N PRO A 107 11.95 13.95 7.17
CA PRO A 107 11.85 14.93 8.24
C PRO A 107 11.88 16.37 7.72
N GLU A 108 11.46 17.33 8.53
CA GLU A 108 11.45 18.76 8.16
C GLU A 108 12.84 19.29 7.79
N ALA A 109 13.89 18.73 8.40
CA ALA A 109 15.27 19.08 8.10
C ALA A 109 15.70 18.77 6.64
N THR A 110 14.92 18.03 5.86
CA THR A 110 15.16 17.81 4.42
C THR A 110 14.71 19.00 3.55
N GLY A 111 14.10 20.03 4.13
CA GLY A 111 13.68 21.24 3.44
C GLY A 111 12.51 20.96 2.47
N GLU A 112 12.69 21.21 1.18
CA GLU A 112 11.64 21.05 0.16
C GLU A 112 11.12 19.61 0.04
N ASP A 113 11.91 18.62 0.46
CA ASP A 113 11.53 17.22 0.46
C ASP A 113 10.75 16.80 1.72
N ALA A 114 10.54 17.71 2.67
CA ALA A 114 9.84 17.40 3.92
C ALA A 114 8.46 16.77 3.68
N GLY A 115 8.21 15.63 4.32
CA GLY A 115 6.97 14.87 4.18
C GLY A 115 6.88 13.98 2.94
N GLN A 116 7.82 14.06 1.99
CA GLN A 116 7.91 13.12 0.86
C GLN A 116 8.26 11.71 1.37
N LEU A 117 7.94 10.70 0.57
CA LEU A 117 8.27 9.32 0.91
C LEU A 117 9.72 9.00 0.59
N TYR A 118 10.47 8.68 1.63
CA TYR A 118 11.85 8.23 1.54
C TYR A 118 11.95 6.74 1.86
N ILE A 119 12.99 6.11 1.34
CA ILE A 119 13.33 4.70 1.60
C ILE A 119 14.78 4.64 2.02
N LYS A 120 15.02 4.11 3.22
CA LYS A 120 16.35 3.91 3.80
C LYS A 120 16.36 2.65 4.68
N ARG A 121 17.55 2.25 5.11
CA ARG A 121 17.74 1.17 6.06
C ARG A 121 17.86 1.71 7.48
N VAL A 122 17.25 1.02 8.43
CA VAL A 122 17.38 1.29 9.86
C VAL A 122 18.75 0.82 10.33
N ILE A 123 19.55 1.74 10.82
CA ILE A 123 20.88 1.47 11.36
C ILE A 123 20.90 1.64 12.87
N GLY A 124 20.37 2.74 13.41
CA GLY A 124 20.27 2.99 14.85
C GLY A 124 18.84 2.83 15.36
N LEU A 125 18.70 2.32 16.57
CA LEU A 125 17.44 2.10 17.28
C LEU A 125 17.24 3.14 18.40
N PRO A 126 16.01 3.32 18.90
CA PRO A 126 15.73 4.24 19.99
C PRO A 126 16.62 4.02 21.22
N GLY A 127 17.09 5.14 21.80
CA GLY A 127 17.94 5.14 22.98
C GLY A 127 19.41 4.79 22.75
N GLU A 128 19.80 4.47 21.53
CA GLU A 128 21.18 4.11 21.22
C GLU A 128 22.07 5.33 20.94
N THR A 129 23.35 5.19 21.25
CA THR A 129 24.40 6.13 20.83
C THR A 129 25.11 5.57 19.61
N ILE A 130 24.93 6.25 18.47
CA ILE A 130 25.51 5.87 17.18
C ILE A 130 26.72 6.73 16.88
N VAL A 131 27.82 6.10 16.55
CA VAL A 131 29.04 6.76 16.08
C VAL A 131 29.22 6.45 14.61
N ILE A 132 29.32 7.50 13.80
CA ILE A 132 29.66 7.38 12.38
C ILE A 132 31.14 7.78 12.24
N LYS A 133 31.97 6.86 11.78
CA LYS A 133 33.37 7.09 11.50
C LYS A 133 33.72 6.55 10.12
N ASP A 134 34.29 7.39 9.28
CA ASP A 134 34.63 7.03 7.89
C ASP A 134 33.43 6.42 7.11
N GLY A 135 32.21 6.92 7.36
CA GLY A 135 31.01 6.45 6.71
C GLY A 135 30.43 5.15 7.26
N ILE A 136 31.09 4.49 8.20
CA ILE A 136 30.69 3.24 8.87
C ILE A 136 29.98 3.57 10.19
N ALA A 137 28.95 2.81 10.53
CA ALA A 137 28.17 2.99 11.76
C ALA A 137 28.61 2.02 12.86
N TYR A 138 28.78 2.57 14.03
CA TYR A 138 29.14 1.84 15.28
C TYR A 138 28.08 2.15 16.35
N LEU A 139 27.75 1.16 17.16
CA LEU A 139 27.04 1.32 18.44
C LEU A 139 28.06 1.58 19.53
N GLU A 140 27.90 2.67 20.26
CA GLU A 140 28.70 2.95 21.47
C GLU A 140 27.92 2.53 22.70
N ASN A 141 28.53 1.70 23.54
CA ASN A 141 27.99 1.24 24.81
C ASN A 141 29.06 1.26 25.90
N GLU A 142 28.72 0.83 27.11
CA GLU A 142 29.65 0.81 28.25
C GLU A 142 30.88 -0.08 28.02
N ASP A 143 30.74 -1.13 27.22
CA ASP A 143 31.82 -2.09 26.89
C ASP A 143 32.70 -1.63 25.72
N GLY A 144 32.35 -0.52 25.06
CA GLY A 144 33.07 0.05 23.94
C GLY A 144 32.23 0.18 22.68
N ARG A 145 32.91 0.19 21.52
CA ARG A 145 32.29 0.36 20.22
C ARG A 145 32.16 -0.96 19.48
N ILE A 146 30.96 -1.24 18.97
CA ILE A 146 30.67 -2.41 18.15
C ILE A 146 30.21 -1.93 16.78
N GLU A 147 30.84 -2.40 15.73
CA GLU A 147 30.37 -2.15 14.37
C GLU A 147 29.00 -2.82 14.16
N ILE A 148 28.03 -2.01 13.76
CA ILE A 148 26.64 -2.43 13.53
C ILE A 148 26.26 -2.43 12.06
N ASP A 149 27.17 -2.02 11.22
CA ASP A 149 27.02 -2.08 9.78
C ASP A 149 27.18 -3.50 9.25
N ASN A 150 26.53 -3.76 8.13
CA ASN A 150 26.70 -5.02 7.40
C ASN A 150 27.22 -4.69 5.99
N HIS A 151 28.43 -5.12 5.69
CA HIS A 151 29.13 -4.86 4.44
C HIS A 151 28.37 -5.42 3.22
N ASP A 152 27.53 -6.44 3.39
CA ASP A 152 26.67 -6.97 2.33
C ASP A 152 25.60 -5.97 1.85
N TRP A 153 25.34 -4.91 2.62
CA TRP A 153 24.40 -3.86 2.22
C TRP A 153 25.02 -2.85 1.25
N TRP A 154 26.32 -2.74 1.21
CA TRP A 154 27.01 -1.70 0.45
C TRP A 154 27.22 -2.10 -1.01
N ASN A 155 27.14 -1.12 -1.88
CA ASN A 155 27.56 -1.27 -3.27
C ASN A 155 29.06 -1.09 -3.44
N GLU A 156 29.63 -0.27 -2.60
CA GLU A 156 31.07 0.08 -2.54
C GLU A 156 31.40 0.50 -1.11
N GLU A 157 32.66 0.39 -0.73
CA GLU A 157 33.15 0.86 0.56
C GLU A 157 32.82 2.34 0.75
N PRO A 158 32.34 2.74 1.96
CA PRO A 158 32.16 4.13 2.29
C PRO A 158 33.48 4.90 2.18
N ASN A 159 33.40 6.12 1.65
CA ASN A 159 34.57 7.00 1.59
C ASN A 159 35.00 7.41 3.00
N ALA A 160 36.25 7.12 3.36
CA ALA A 160 36.84 7.60 4.58
C ALA A 160 37.11 9.12 4.44
N ASP A 161 36.47 9.91 5.30
CA ASP A 161 36.61 11.37 5.31
C ASP A 161 37.38 11.87 6.58
N GLY A 162 37.85 10.94 7.40
CA GLY A 162 38.55 11.21 8.65
C GLY A 162 37.68 11.85 9.73
N LYS A 163 36.39 11.94 9.52
CA LYS A 163 35.46 12.55 10.48
C LYS A 163 34.80 11.51 11.35
N GLU A 164 34.53 11.91 12.57
CA GLU A 164 33.74 11.16 13.51
C GLU A 164 32.57 12.00 14.01
N LYS A 165 31.36 11.43 14.02
CA LYS A 165 30.16 12.09 14.50
C LYS A 165 29.41 11.15 15.43
N THR A 166 29.16 11.59 16.66
CA THR A 166 28.37 10.87 17.66
C THR A 166 26.93 11.42 17.67
N ILE A 167 25.95 10.54 17.63
CA ILE A 167 24.53 10.86 17.64
C ILE A 167 23.86 10.03 18.74
N VAL A 168 23.24 10.70 19.72
CA VAL A 168 22.43 10.06 20.76
C VAL A 168 20.99 10.08 20.29
N LEU A 169 20.37 8.91 20.16
CA LEU A 169 18.98 8.77 19.72
C LEU A 169 18.04 8.84 20.93
N GLY A 170 16.95 9.60 20.77
CA GLY A 170 15.86 9.63 21.74
C GLY A 170 15.02 8.36 21.71
N ASP A 171 14.09 8.20 22.68
CA ASP A 171 13.25 7.01 22.87
C ASP A 171 12.37 6.63 21.68
N ASN A 172 12.15 7.54 20.77
CA ASN A 172 11.32 7.33 19.57
C ASN A 172 12.06 7.66 18.26
N GLU A 173 13.38 7.68 18.29
CA GLU A 173 14.22 8.08 17.17
C GLU A 173 15.00 6.92 16.58
N TYR A 174 15.07 6.91 15.26
CA TYR A 174 15.77 5.92 14.46
C TYR A 174 16.80 6.60 13.57
N PHE A 175 17.97 6.00 13.44
CA PHE A 175 19.01 6.47 12.53
C PHE A 175 18.93 5.69 11.21
N MET A 176 18.77 6.41 10.11
CA MET A 176 18.54 5.85 8.78
C MET A 176 19.74 6.09 7.88
N MET A 177 20.21 5.06 7.17
CA MET A 177 21.22 5.22 6.14
C MET A 177 20.82 4.57 4.83
N GLY A 178 21.31 5.13 3.73
CA GLY A 178 21.20 4.49 2.43
C GLY A 178 22.25 3.40 2.24
N ASP A 179 21.93 2.35 1.50
CA ASP A 179 22.86 1.27 1.18
C ASP A 179 23.97 1.76 0.22
N ASN A 180 23.66 2.74 -0.62
CA ASN A 180 24.66 3.47 -1.39
C ASN A 180 25.26 4.62 -0.55
N ARG A 181 26.21 4.28 0.32
CA ARG A 181 26.81 5.15 1.33
C ARG A 181 27.34 6.47 0.81
N ASN A 182 27.99 6.43 -0.35
CA ASN A 182 28.64 7.59 -0.96
C ASN A 182 27.67 8.49 -1.72
N HIS A 183 26.46 7.99 -2.02
CA HIS A 183 25.44 8.68 -2.82
C HIS A 183 24.08 8.73 -2.12
N SER A 184 24.06 8.92 -0.80
CA SER A 184 22.85 9.00 0.00
C SER A 184 22.81 10.25 0.87
N SER A 185 21.73 11.04 0.70
CA SER A 185 21.31 11.98 1.73
C SER A 185 20.45 11.21 2.74
N ASP A 186 20.92 11.10 3.98
CA ASP A 186 20.31 10.30 5.04
C ASP A 186 20.55 10.91 6.43
N SER A 187 20.32 10.16 7.51
CA SER A 187 20.44 10.69 8.87
C SER A 187 21.80 11.27 9.23
N ARG A 188 22.85 10.95 8.48
CA ARG A 188 24.16 11.62 8.63
C ARG A 188 24.07 13.12 8.34
N VAL A 189 23.12 13.51 7.43
CA VAL A 189 22.94 14.90 7.00
C VAL A 189 21.79 15.57 7.76
N TRP A 190 20.60 14.97 7.78
CA TRP A 190 19.37 15.60 8.29
C TRP A 190 18.93 15.10 9.68
N GLY A 191 19.70 14.19 10.32
CA GLY A 191 19.44 13.71 11.68
C GLY A 191 18.48 12.51 11.75
N PRO A 192 18.02 12.16 12.97
CA PRO A 192 17.17 10.99 13.19
C PRO A 192 15.75 11.19 12.67
N VAL A 193 15.04 10.06 12.51
CA VAL A 193 13.64 9.98 12.10
C VAL A 193 12.80 9.45 13.25
N THR A 194 11.67 10.11 13.54
CA THR A 194 10.78 9.66 14.60
C THR A 194 10.02 8.38 14.19
N ARG A 195 9.71 7.53 15.17
CA ARG A 195 8.90 6.32 14.97
C ARG A 195 7.61 6.58 14.18
N LYS A 196 6.95 7.71 14.47
CA LYS A 196 5.69 8.12 13.82
C LYS A 196 5.83 8.38 12.31
N ALA A 197 7.00 8.78 11.87
CA ALA A 197 7.26 9.02 10.45
C ALA A 197 7.42 7.72 9.66
N ILE A 198 7.77 6.60 10.32
CA ILE A 198 7.98 5.30 9.68
C ILE A 198 6.62 4.65 9.37
N LEU A 199 6.36 4.40 8.10
CA LEU A 199 5.03 4.02 7.61
C LEU A 199 4.91 2.53 7.26
N ALA A 200 5.97 1.94 6.70
CA ALA A 200 5.92 0.57 6.20
C ALA A 200 7.32 -0.05 6.10
N LYS A 201 7.37 -1.38 6.18
CA LYS A 201 8.54 -2.17 5.82
C LYS A 201 8.54 -2.41 4.31
N ALA A 202 9.61 -2.10 3.61
CA ALA A 202 9.81 -2.49 2.23
C ALA A 202 9.88 -4.02 2.16
N TRP A 203 9.04 -4.63 1.33
CA TRP A 203 8.88 -6.09 1.33
C TRP A 203 9.21 -6.73 0.00
N LEU A 204 8.61 -6.27 -1.08
CA LEU A 204 8.69 -6.91 -2.37
C LEU A 204 8.99 -5.92 -3.48
N ARG A 205 10.06 -6.15 -4.23
CA ARG A 205 10.26 -5.55 -5.55
C ARG A 205 9.56 -6.43 -6.58
N TYR A 206 8.66 -5.86 -7.38
CA TYR A 206 7.84 -6.60 -8.36
C TYR A 206 8.06 -6.20 -9.82
N TYR A 207 8.78 -5.12 -10.08
CA TYR A 207 9.11 -4.66 -11.42
C TYR A 207 10.57 -5.02 -11.75
N LYS A 208 10.82 -5.48 -12.99
CA LYS A 208 12.12 -6.04 -13.44
C LYS A 208 12.57 -7.26 -12.63
N GLY A 209 11.62 -8.11 -12.27
CA GLY A 209 11.83 -9.34 -11.51
C GLY A 209 11.37 -9.22 -10.05
N PHE A 210 10.92 -10.36 -9.50
CA PHE A 210 10.48 -10.43 -8.10
C PHE A 210 11.68 -10.66 -7.18
N LYS A 211 11.84 -9.81 -6.16
CA LYS A 211 12.87 -9.95 -5.12
C LYS A 211 12.31 -9.52 -3.78
N ILE A 212 12.43 -10.38 -2.78
CA ILE A 212 12.13 -10.00 -1.39
C ILE A 212 13.28 -9.11 -0.89
N ILE A 213 12.93 -7.98 -0.31
CA ILE A 213 13.86 -7.02 0.28
C ILE A 213 14.17 -7.48 1.71
N LYS A 214 15.44 -7.67 2.00
CA LYS A 214 15.95 -8.09 3.30
C LYS A 214 16.79 -6.98 3.92
#